data_5118043fcffbe1a0a740f4518e2f1b22
#
_entry.id   5118043fcffbe1a0a740f4518e2f1b22
#
_cell.length_a   1.000
_cell.length_b   1.000
_cell.length_c   1.000
_cell.angle_alpha   90.00
_cell.angle_beta   90.00
_cell.angle_gamma   90.00
#
_symmetry.space_group_name_H-M   'P 1'
#
loop_
_entity.id
_entity.type
_entity.pdbx_description
1 polymer ?
#
loop_
_entity_poly.entity_id
_entity_poly.type
_entity_poly.pdbx_seq_one_letter_code
_entity_poly.pdbx_strand_id
1 'polypeptide(L)'
;MPGKTAAATTAGNPAFDAYRLLRFAFIVAPLVMGLDKFFNLLTQWPKFVCPLIASRIDPQLFARWIGPVEMIAGVLVLVKPMLGALIVAAWLLLIIVNLLLIPGYYDIVLRDVGLLLAALALARLSVVFAK
;
A
#
# COMPACT_ATOMS: atom_id res chain seq x y z
N MET A 1 -10.30 -0.68 34.56
CA MET A 1 -9.75 -1.89 33.94
C MET A 1 -8.36 -1.61 33.42
N PRO A 2 -7.36 -2.25 34.00
CA PRO A 2 -5.98 -2.01 33.58
C PRO A 2 -5.74 -2.28 32.08
N GLY A 3 -6.47 -3.21 31.49
CA GLY A 3 -6.30 -3.55 30.09
C GLY A 3 -6.62 -2.41 29.13
N LYS A 4 -7.58 -1.59 29.46
CA LYS A 4 -7.90 -0.43 28.60
C LYS A 4 -6.77 0.58 28.60
N THR A 5 -6.24 0.87 29.79
CA THR A 5 -5.12 1.79 29.91
C THR A 5 -3.88 1.23 29.24
N ALA A 6 -3.62 -0.08 29.43
CA ALA A 6 -2.49 -0.74 28.81
C ALA A 6 -2.61 -0.71 27.28
N ALA A 7 -3.82 -0.88 26.72
CA ALA A 7 -4.01 -0.82 25.27
C ALA A 7 -3.77 0.58 24.73
N ALA A 8 -4.06 1.62 25.53
CA ALA A 8 -3.85 3.00 25.14
C ALA A 8 -2.40 3.45 25.32
N THR A 9 -1.61 2.76 26.16
CA THR A 9 -0.21 3.10 26.33
C THR A 9 0.61 2.50 25.21
N THR A 10 1.70 3.17 24.90
CA THR A 10 2.56 2.77 23.79
C THR A 10 3.74 1.94 24.24
N ALA A 11 4.27 2.22 25.43
CA ALA A 11 5.47 1.54 25.92
C ALA A 11 5.18 0.05 26.17
N GLY A 12 5.92 -0.84 25.51
CA GLY A 12 5.81 -2.26 25.70
C GLY A 12 4.53 -2.91 25.18
N ASN A 13 3.72 -2.17 24.41
CA ASN A 13 2.47 -2.69 23.87
C ASN A 13 2.73 -3.32 22.48
N PRO A 14 2.55 -4.67 22.33
CA PRO A 14 2.77 -5.31 21.04
C PRO A 14 1.90 -4.77 19.93
N ALA A 15 0.65 -4.36 20.24
CA ALA A 15 -0.22 -3.79 19.22
C ALA A 15 0.31 -2.46 18.71
N PHE A 16 0.89 -1.64 19.59
CA PHE A 16 1.51 -0.39 19.17
C PHE A 16 2.75 -0.67 18.30
N ASP A 17 3.54 -1.65 18.65
CA ASP A 17 4.70 -2.03 17.85
C ASP A 17 4.28 -2.52 16.47
N ALA A 18 3.22 -3.31 16.39
CA ALA A 18 2.65 -3.75 15.10
C ALA A 18 2.16 -2.56 14.28
N TYR A 19 1.51 -1.60 14.91
CA TYR A 19 1.06 -0.38 14.27
C TYR A 19 2.24 0.38 13.66
N ARG A 20 3.32 0.55 14.41
CA ARG A 20 4.51 1.25 13.93
C ARG A 20 5.16 0.55 12.75
N LEU A 21 5.28 -0.77 12.81
CA LEU A 21 5.87 -1.56 11.74
C LEU A 21 5.04 -1.46 10.46
N LEU A 22 3.73 -1.61 10.58
CA LEU A 22 2.83 -1.51 9.43
C LEU A 22 2.85 -0.10 8.83
N ARG A 23 2.82 0.91 9.69
CA ARG A 23 2.87 2.29 9.24
C ARG A 23 4.16 2.57 8.48
N PHE A 24 5.30 2.14 9.03
CA PHE A 24 6.60 2.30 8.36
C PHE A 24 6.58 1.64 6.98
N ALA A 25 6.12 0.39 6.92
CA ALA A 25 6.09 -0.36 5.66
C ALA A 25 5.23 0.35 4.60
N PHE A 26 4.05 0.82 4.99
CA PHE A 26 3.13 1.47 4.05
C PHE A 26 3.43 2.93 3.77
N ILE A 27 4.39 3.52 4.48
CA ILE A 27 4.98 4.81 4.08
C ILE A 27 6.08 4.57 3.06
N VAL A 28 7.01 3.70 3.38
CA VAL A 28 8.23 3.50 2.58
C VAL A 28 7.94 2.82 1.25
N ALA A 29 7.15 1.74 1.26
CA ALA A 29 6.93 0.96 0.06
C ALA A 29 6.24 1.75 -1.06
N PRO A 30 5.13 2.47 -0.81
CA PRO A 30 4.53 3.28 -1.88
C PRO A 30 5.44 4.41 -2.37
N LEU A 31 6.21 5.03 -1.46
CA LEU A 31 7.13 6.09 -1.86
C LEU A 31 8.24 5.55 -2.76
N VAL A 32 8.84 4.44 -2.38
CA VAL A 32 9.92 3.83 -3.16
C VAL A 32 9.41 3.29 -4.49
N MET A 33 8.31 2.56 -4.46
CA MET A 33 7.73 1.98 -5.67
C MET A 33 7.22 3.06 -6.63
N GLY A 34 6.59 4.10 -6.09
CA GLY A 34 6.12 5.22 -6.91
C GLY A 34 7.27 5.94 -7.58
N LEU A 35 8.34 6.22 -6.83
CA LEU A 35 9.53 6.86 -7.38
C LEU A 35 10.21 5.97 -8.43
N ASP A 36 10.28 4.67 -8.16
CA ASP A 36 10.93 3.72 -9.08
C ASP A 36 10.20 3.61 -10.41
N LYS A 37 8.94 3.97 -10.49
CA LYS A 37 8.19 3.94 -11.75
C LYS A 37 8.76 4.90 -12.79
N PHE A 38 9.57 5.87 -12.36
CA PHE A 38 10.30 6.74 -13.29
C PHE A 38 11.62 6.11 -13.76
N PHE A 39 12.18 5.16 -13.01
CA PHE A 39 13.51 4.62 -13.25
C PHE A 39 13.52 3.14 -13.64
N ASN A 40 12.52 2.36 -13.23
CA ASN A 40 12.44 0.91 -13.47
C ASN A 40 13.67 0.16 -12.96
N LEU A 41 14.17 0.54 -11.79
CA LEU A 41 15.33 -0.11 -11.17
C LEU A 41 14.95 -1.40 -10.44
N LEU A 42 13.80 -1.40 -9.75
CA LEU A 42 13.34 -2.59 -9.02
C LEU A 42 12.72 -3.62 -9.95
N THR A 43 11.97 -3.15 -10.93
CA THR A 43 11.33 -4.02 -11.92
C THR A 43 10.91 -3.18 -13.12
N GLN A 44 10.49 -3.84 -14.18
CA GLN A 44 9.93 -3.17 -15.35
C GLN A 44 8.43 -2.99 -15.13
N TRP A 45 8.03 -1.86 -14.61
CA TRP A 45 6.64 -1.59 -14.25
C TRP A 45 5.63 -1.68 -15.40
N PRO A 46 6.00 -1.31 -16.67
CA PRO A 46 5.06 -1.40 -17.79
C PRO A 46 4.47 -2.79 -18.01
N LYS A 47 5.20 -3.85 -17.65
CA LYS A 47 4.70 -5.23 -17.84
C LYS A 47 3.51 -5.55 -16.95
N PHE A 48 3.26 -4.76 -15.91
CA PHE A 48 2.14 -4.96 -15.00
C PHE A 48 0.90 -4.15 -15.36
N VAL A 49 0.94 -3.42 -16.48
CA VAL A 49 -0.24 -2.69 -16.97
C VAL A 49 -1.09 -3.68 -17.79
N CYS A 50 -2.38 -3.80 -17.41
CA CYS A 50 -3.24 -4.78 -18.07
C CYS A 50 -3.47 -4.41 -19.54
N PRO A 51 -3.76 -5.42 -20.40
CA PRO A 51 -3.93 -5.18 -21.83
C PRO A 51 -5.00 -4.15 -22.17
N LEU A 52 -6.06 -4.08 -21.36
CA LEU A 52 -7.14 -3.12 -21.58
C LEU A 52 -6.62 -1.68 -21.54
N ILE A 53 -5.72 -1.38 -20.60
CA ILE A 53 -5.11 -0.05 -20.48
C ILE A 53 -3.97 0.09 -21.49
N ALA A 54 -3.14 -0.93 -21.63
CA ALA A 54 -1.97 -0.90 -22.52
C ALA A 54 -2.35 -0.69 -23.99
N SER A 55 -3.54 -1.12 -24.39
CA SER A 55 -4.02 -0.91 -25.75
C SER A 55 -4.44 0.54 -26.04
N ARG A 56 -4.59 1.36 -25.01
CA ARG A 56 -5.06 2.74 -25.16
C ARG A 56 -4.02 3.77 -24.77
N ILE A 57 -3.14 3.42 -23.83
CA ILE A 57 -2.12 4.33 -23.30
C ILE A 57 -0.80 3.58 -23.28
N ASP A 58 0.29 4.27 -23.61
CA ASP A 58 1.63 3.68 -23.50
C ASP A 58 1.86 3.22 -22.06
N PRO A 59 2.20 1.93 -21.84
CA PRO A 59 2.37 1.41 -20.49
C PRO A 59 3.40 2.15 -19.63
N GLN A 60 4.51 2.59 -20.24
CA GLN A 60 5.53 3.36 -19.50
C GLN A 60 4.99 4.72 -19.09
N LEU A 61 4.25 5.38 -19.96
CA LEU A 61 3.63 6.66 -19.64
C LEU A 61 2.59 6.49 -18.53
N PHE A 62 1.78 5.44 -18.60
CA PHE A 62 0.80 5.13 -17.58
C PHE A 62 1.48 4.91 -16.23
N ALA A 63 2.57 4.13 -16.19
CA ALA A 63 3.32 3.88 -14.97
C ALA A 63 3.86 5.18 -14.37
N ARG A 64 4.36 6.07 -15.21
CA ARG A 64 4.86 7.37 -14.75
C ARG A 64 3.76 8.25 -14.14
N TRP A 65 2.54 8.14 -14.62
CA TRP A 65 1.41 8.85 -14.03
C TRP A 65 0.99 8.23 -12.69
N ILE A 66 1.08 6.91 -12.60
CA ILE A 66 0.70 6.17 -11.39
C ILE A 66 1.71 6.38 -10.26
N GLY A 67 2.99 6.56 -10.58
CA GLY A 67 4.04 6.75 -9.58
C GLY A 67 3.73 7.83 -8.57
N PRO A 68 3.44 9.07 -9.01
CA PRO A 68 3.09 10.15 -8.07
C PRO A 68 1.86 9.84 -7.22
N VAL A 69 0.87 9.13 -7.76
CA VAL A 69 -0.33 8.73 -7.01
C VAL A 69 0.06 7.81 -5.86
N GLU A 70 0.93 6.85 -6.11
CA GLU A 70 1.42 5.96 -5.05
C GLU A 70 2.24 6.72 -3.99
N MET A 71 3.05 7.68 -4.42
CA MET A 71 3.83 8.50 -3.50
C MET A 71 2.90 9.31 -2.58
N ILE A 72 1.83 9.87 -3.14
CA ILE A 72 0.82 10.58 -2.35
C ILE A 72 0.18 9.64 -1.33
N ALA A 73 -0.13 8.41 -1.72
CA ALA A 73 -0.69 7.43 -0.79
C ALA A 73 0.26 7.17 0.38
N GLY A 74 1.56 7.03 0.11
CA GLY A 74 2.57 6.86 1.15
C GLY A 74 2.64 8.05 2.10
N VAL A 75 2.58 9.26 1.56
CA VAL A 75 2.57 10.48 2.38
C VAL A 75 1.31 10.55 3.25
N LEU A 76 0.16 10.12 2.72
CA LEU A 76 -1.08 10.08 3.49
C LEU A 76 -0.98 9.12 4.67
N VAL A 77 -0.30 7.98 4.51
CA VAL A 77 -0.07 7.06 5.63
C VAL A 77 0.77 7.76 6.71
N LEU A 78 1.74 8.58 6.30
CA LEU A 78 2.57 9.34 7.25
C LEU A 78 1.75 10.38 8.01
N VAL A 79 0.92 11.15 7.31
CA VAL A 79 0.21 12.30 7.88
C VAL A 79 -1.10 11.87 8.55
N LYS A 80 -1.87 11.01 7.89
CA LYS A 80 -3.16 10.52 8.37
C LYS A 80 -3.21 9.01 8.19
N PRO A 81 -2.66 8.24 9.15
CA PRO A 81 -2.49 6.79 8.98
C PRO A 81 -3.77 6.04 8.65
N MET A 82 -4.89 6.38 9.30
CA MET A 82 -6.15 5.67 9.04
C MET A 82 -6.65 5.91 7.62
N LEU A 83 -6.72 7.17 7.21
CA LEU A 83 -7.14 7.52 5.85
C LEU A 83 -6.16 6.97 4.83
N GLY A 84 -4.87 7.14 5.08
CA GLY A 84 -3.82 6.62 4.20
C GLY A 84 -3.89 5.12 4.04
N ALA A 85 -4.10 4.39 5.13
CA ALA A 85 -4.21 2.93 5.09
C ALA A 85 -5.43 2.48 4.28
N LEU A 86 -6.57 3.16 4.42
CA LEU A 86 -7.75 2.83 3.64
C LEU A 86 -7.56 3.13 2.15
N ILE A 87 -6.88 4.22 1.83
CA ILE A 87 -6.55 4.55 0.44
C ILE A 87 -5.58 3.53 -0.14
N VAL A 88 -4.58 3.12 0.61
CA VAL A 88 -3.66 2.06 0.18
C VAL A 88 -4.41 0.75 -0.04
N ALA A 89 -5.34 0.41 0.85
CA ALA A 89 -6.16 -0.81 0.68
C ALA A 89 -6.98 -0.76 -0.61
N ALA A 90 -7.63 0.37 -0.89
CA ALA A 90 -8.37 0.54 -2.14
C ALA A 90 -7.45 0.46 -3.35
N TRP A 91 -6.27 1.05 -3.26
CA TRP A 91 -5.27 1.01 -4.31
C TRP A 91 -4.79 -0.42 -4.59
N LEU A 92 -4.52 -1.19 -3.52
CA LEU A 92 -4.13 -2.60 -3.66
C LEU A 92 -5.24 -3.41 -4.31
N LEU A 93 -6.49 -3.13 -3.99
CA LEU A 93 -7.61 -3.81 -4.64
C LEU A 93 -7.62 -3.53 -6.14
N LEU A 94 -7.38 -2.29 -6.54
CA LEU A 94 -7.28 -1.94 -7.96
C LEU A 94 -6.10 -2.64 -8.64
N ILE A 95 -4.96 -2.73 -7.96
CA ILE A 95 -3.79 -3.45 -8.46
C ILE A 95 -4.12 -4.93 -8.66
N ILE A 96 -4.80 -5.54 -7.70
CA ILE A 96 -5.21 -6.94 -7.77
C ILE A 96 -6.09 -7.18 -9.00
N VAL A 97 -7.10 -6.33 -9.21
CA VAL A 97 -7.97 -6.44 -10.38
C VAL A 97 -7.15 -6.30 -11.67
N ASN A 98 -6.25 -5.32 -11.72
CA ASN A 98 -5.39 -5.12 -12.87
C ASN A 98 -4.54 -6.37 -13.17
N LEU A 99 -3.94 -6.97 -12.15
CA LEU A 99 -3.09 -8.15 -12.33
C LEU A 99 -3.90 -9.40 -12.71
N LEU A 100 -5.13 -9.51 -12.22
CA LEU A 100 -6.00 -10.62 -12.61
C LEU A 100 -6.35 -10.58 -14.10
N LEU A 101 -6.28 -9.40 -14.72
CA LEU A 101 -6.50 -9.25 -16.15
C LEU A 101 -5.27 -9.59 -16.99
N ILE A 102 -4.14 -9.88 -16.32
CA ILE A 102 -2.88 -10.28 -16.98
C ILE A 102 -2.58 -11.71 -16.58
N PRO A 103 -2.58 -12.68 -17.53
CA PRO A 103 -2.23 -14.07 -17.20
C PRO A 103 -0.79 -14.18 -16.69
N GLY A 104 -0.58 -15.00 -15.67
CA GLY A 104 0.76 -15.35 -15.21
C GLY A 104 1.27 -14.61 -13.98
N TYR A 105 0.48 -13.70 -13.40
CA TYR A 105 0.90 -12.96 -12.22
C TYR A 105 0.09 -13.32 -10.96
N TYR A 106 -0.44 -14.54 -10.91
CA TYR A 106 -1.29 -14.95 -9.78
C TYR A 106 -0.54 -15.05 -8.46
N ASP A 107 0.76 -15.34 -8.50
CA ASP A 107 1.62 -15.32 -7.31
C ASP A 107 1.71 -13.91 -6.72
N ILE A 108 1.83 -12.90 -7.57
CA ILE A 108 1.86 -11.50 -7.14
C ILE A 108 0.48 -11.09 -6.61
N VAL A 109 -0.59 -11.55 -7.22
CA VAL A 109 -1.96 -11.29 -6.75
C VAL A 109 -2.14 -11.83 -5.32
N LEU A 110 -1.68 -13.04 -5.07
CA LEU A 110 -1.78 -13.64 -3.73
C LEU A 110 -1.01 -12.81 -2.70
N ARG A 111 0.18 -12.35 -3.04
CA ARG A 111 0.96 -11.46 -2.18
C ARG A 111 0.22 -10.16 -1.91
N ASP A 112 -0.37 -9.57 -2.94
CA ASP A 112 -1.07 -8.30 -2.81
C ASP A 112 -2.35 -8.42 -1.98
N VAL A 113 -3.00 -9.57 -2.00
CA VAL A 113 -4.12 -9.85 -1.08
C VAL A 113 -3.64 -9.80 0.36
N GLY A 114 -2.48 -10.39 0.65
CA GLY A 114 -1.87 -10.30 1.97
C GLY A 114 -1.57 -8.87 2.37
N LEU A 115 -1.05 -8.07 1.44
CA LEU A 115 -0.79 -6.66 1.67
C LEU A 115 -2.08 -5.87 1.90
N LEU A 116 -3.14 -6.20 1.17
CA LEU A 116 -4.45 -5.58 1.37
C LEU A 116 -4.95 -5.82 2.79
N LEU A 117 -4.86 -7.06 3.27
CA LEU A 117 -5.25 -7.40 4.65
C LEU A 117 -4.39 -6.65 5.66
N ALA A 118 -3.08 -6.53 5.39
CA ALA A 118 -2.18 -5.77 6.26
C ALA A 118 -2.55 -4.28 6.30
N ALA A 119 -2.94 -3.70 5.17
CA ALA A 119 -3.37 -2.31 5.13
C ALA A 119 -4.66 -2.10 5.93
N LEU A 120 -5.59 -3.05 5.85
CA LEU A 120 -6.81 -3.01 6.66
C LEU A 120 -6.48 -3.15 8.14
N ALA A 121 -5.50 -3.98 8.50
CA ALA A 121 -5.03 -4.11 9.88
C ALA A 121 -4.45 -2.78 10.37
N LEU A 122 -3.66 -2.10 9.54
CA LEU A 122 -3.14 -0.79 9.88
C LEU A 122 -4.27 0.21 10.14
N ALA A 123 -5.30 0.20 9.29
CA ALA A 123 -6.45 1.09 9.48
C ALA A 123 -7.13 0.82 10.82
N ARG A 124 -7.29 -0.44 11.19
CA ARG A 124 -7.91 -0.79 12.48
C ARG A 124 -7.04 -0.36 13.67
N LEU A 125 -5.75 -0.58 13.59
CA LEU A 125 -4.82 -0.14 14.64
C LEU A 125 -4.78 1.39 14.75
N SER A 126 -4.92 2.08 13.65
CA SER A 126 -4.92 3.54 13.63
C SER A 126 -6.09 4.15 14.40
N VAL A 127 -7.19 3.42 14.57
CA VAL A 127 -8.31 3.87 15.39
C VAL A 127 -7.85 4.14 16.82
N VAL A 128 -6.93 3.34 17.34
CA VAL A 128 -6.40 3.47 18.70
C VAL A 128 -5.18 4.39 18.77
N PHE A 129 -4.25 4.23 17.85
CA PHE A 129 -2.91 4.83 17.99
C PHE A 129 -2.65 6.09 17.16
N ALA A 130 -3.54 6.42 16.24
CA ALA A 130 -3.34 7.57 15.36
C ALA A 130 -4.14 8.81 15.75
N LYS A 131 -4.69 8.83 16.95
CA LYS A 131 -5.46 9.98 17.44
C LYS A 131 -4.60 11.15 17.86
#